data_ed91a87b83abcbe6c6a4f2873d6652d0
#
_entry.id   ed91a87b83abcbe6c6a4f2873d6652d0
#
_cell.length_a   1.000
_cell.length_b   1.000
_cell.length_c   1.000
_cell.angle_alpha   90.00
_cell.angle_beta   90.00
_cell.angle_gamma   90.00
#
_symmetry.space_group_name_H-M   'P 1'
#
loop_
_entity.id
_entity.type
_entity.pdbx_description
1 polymer ?
#
loop_
_entity_poly.entity_id
_entity_poly.type
_entity_poly.pdbx_seq_one_letter_code
_entity_poly.pdbx_strand_id
1 'polypeptide(L)'
;MLSAAVRRLSPLQWAGVGLGSCAVLLALLGLLAPASAFFFPLLSLWASVGLFVLALCVLRVAGAELGFFHKAVVFGIWAVAVVYFYWTLSSRSFVYVWDYANYLLKQYDAEAAFAQSAGAGLAYIFGSMADDYTNFITLFTEFPFCLTSHTGDDYSFSQVFCILPTLLVLLAGLVVKVGQILNVKNRRYYFLFGMTLTAAYPFLRMSAVLAQPDWFGLIFAFAILLLTLDLRFDKLEPVRFGLIFLATAAIILARRWFLYFVVGYYFAYALLLIAGCVRLAKGGEKAAALVRIKNLVLFGLVTVPQLMNDYSPAAVAAVEKELKAL
;
A
#
# COMPACT_ATOMS: atom_id res chain seq x y z
N MET A 1 -37.44 9.55 -3.02
CA MET A 1 -36.76 8.26 -2.83
C MET A 1 -35.25 8.37 -2.60
N LEU A 2 -34.52 9.22 -3.33
CA LEU A 2 -33.05 9.42 -3.10
C LEU A 2 -32.70 9.86 -1.66
N SER A 3 -33.50 10.71 -1.00
CA SER A 3 -33.15 11.22 0.34
C SER A 3 -33.14 10.17 1.46
N ALA A 4 -33.92 9.09 1.32
CA ALA A 4 -33.98 8.01 2.33
C ALA A 4 -32.84 6.99 2.16
N ALA A 5 -32.37 6.75 0.94
CA ALA A 5 -31.23 5.88 0.66
C ALA A 5 -29.91 6.54 1.10
N VAL A 6 -29.77 7.86 0.89
CA VAL A 6 -28.59 8.65 1.26
C VAL A 6 -28.35 8.68 2.77
N ARG A 7 -29.41 8.70 3.59
CA ARG A 7 -29.30 8.69 5.08
C ARG A 7 -28.81 7.37 5.68
N ARG A 8 -28.70 6.30 4.90
CA ARG A 8 -28.30 4.97 5.38
C ARG A 8 -26.85 4.60 5.05
N LEU A 9 -26.10 5.47 4.35
CA LEU A 9 -24.71 5.20 4.04
C LEU A 9 -23.83 5.28 5.30
N SER A 10 -22.96 4.30 5.46
CA SER A 10 -21.93 4.35 6.50
C SER A 10 -20.90 5.46 6.19
N PRO A 11 -20.16 5.97 7.20
CA PRO A 11 -19.10 6.97 6.95
C PRO A 11 -18.09 6.57 5.86
N LEU A 12 -17.77 5.27 5.77
CA LEU A 12 -16.86 4.75 4.75
C LEU A 12 -17.47 4.79 3.35
N GLN A 13 -18.76 4.51 3.21
CA GLN A 13 -19.47 4.65 1.94
C GLN A 13 -19.57 6.12 1.51
N TRP A 14 -19.76 7.05 2.45
CA TRP A 14 -19.71 8.48 2.19
C TRP A 14 -18.32 8.91 1.72
N ALA A 15 -17.24 8.42 2.36
CA ALA A 15 -15.88 8.66 1.92
C ALA A 15 -15.64 8.14 0.49
N GLY A 16 -16.17 6.95 0.16
CA GLY A 16 -16.10 6.38 -1.19
C GLY A 16 -16.85 7.23 -2.23
N VAL A 17 -18.05 7.73 -1.90
CA VAL A 17 -18.80 8.65 -2.77
C VAL A 17 -18.05 9.96 -2.97
N GLY A 18 -17.48 10.52 -1.90
CA GLY A 18 -16.68 11.74 -1.98
C GLY A 18 -15.44 11.57 -2.87
N LEU A 19 -14.70 10.49 -2.68
CA LEU A 19 -13.53 10.16 -3.52
C LEU A 19 -13.92 9.97 -4.99
N GLY A 20 -15.03 9.27 -5.26
CA GLY A 20 -15.54 9.09 -6.61
C GLY A 20 -15.93 10.42 -7.28
N SER A 21 -16.58 11.32 -6.54
CA SER A 21 -16.92 12.65 -7.05
C SER A 21 -15.66 13.49 -7.32
N CYS A 22 -14.66 13.45 -6.44
CA CYS A 22 -13.38 14.12 -6.65
C CYS A 22 -12.63 13.54 -7.87
N ALA A 23 -12.68 12.22 -8.09
CA ALA A 23 -12.07 11.60 -9.27
C ALA A 23 -12.69 12.12 -10.58
N VAL A 24 -14.02 12.28 -10.62
CA VAL A 24 -14.71 12.87 -11.79
C VAL A 24 -14.27 14.32 -12.01
N LEU A 25 -14.19 15.13 -10.94
CA LEU A 25 -13.73 16.53 -11.04
C LEU A 25 -12.28 16.62 -11.51
N LEU A 26 -11.39 15.74 -11.00
CA LEU A 26 -9.99 15.68 -11.45
C LEU A 26 -9.89 15.25 -12.92
N ALA A 27 -10.69 14.28 -13.36
CA ALA A 27 -10.73 13.88 -14.76
C ALA A 27 -11.18 15.04 -15.67
N LEU A 28 -12.22 15.79 -15.25
CA LEU A 28 -12.65 16.99 -15.96
C LEU A 28 -11.58 18.08 -15.98
N LEU A 29 -10.89 18.33 -14.86
CA LEU A 29 -9.79 19.28 -14.80
C LEU A 29 -8.65 18.89 -15.75
N GLY A 30 -8.26 17.61 -15.76
CA GLY A 30 -7.23 17.11 -16.68
C GLY A 30 -7.60 17.19 -18.15
N LEU A 31 -8.90 17.12 -18.49
CA LEU A 31 -9.39 17.26 -19.85
C LEU A 31 -9.52 18.73 -20.27
N LEU A 32 -10.02 19.60 -19.39
CA LEU A 32 -10.32 21.00 -19.71
C LEU A 32 -9.12 21.94 -19.52
N ALA A 33 -8.21 21.59 -18.60
CA ALA A 33 -7.00 22.37 -18.29
C ALA A 33 -5.79 21.43 -18.15
N PRO A 34 -5.35 20.76 -19.22
CA PRO A 34 -4.38 19.66 -19.18
C PRO A 34 -2.99 20.07 -18.66
N ALA A 35 -2.64 21.37 -18.75
CA ALA A 35 -1.37 21.91 -18.24
C ALA A 35 -1.56 22.73 -16.94
N SER A 36 -2.62 22.43 -16.15
CA SER A 36 -2.87 23.12 -14.90
C SER A 36 -1.83 22.76 -13.85
N ALA A 37 -1.13 23.74 -13.29
CA ALA A 37 -0.20 23.57 -12.17
C ALA A 37 -0.85 22.95 -10.92
N PHE A 38 -2.17 23.03 -10.79
CA PHE A 38 -2.90 22.47 -9.66
C PHE A 38 -3.30 20.99 -9.87
N PHE A 39 -3.20 20.47 -11.09
CA PHE A 39 -3.68 19.12 -11.38
C PHE A 39 -2.90 18.05 -10.61
N PHE A 40 -1.58 18.07 -10.68
CA PHE A 40 -0.73 17.06 -10.03
C PHE A 40 -0.82 17.10 -8.50
N PRO A 41 -0.71 18.26 -7.81
CA PRO A 41 -0.95 18.35 -6.38
C PRO A 41 -2.33 17.84 -5.92
N LEU A 42 -3.39 18.18 -6.64
CA LEU A 42 -4.74 17.70 -6.33
C LEU A 42 -4.90 16.19 -6.56
N LEU A 43 -4.30 15.67 -7.62
CA LEU A 43 -4.26 14.23 -7.90
C LEU A 43 -3.50 13.49 -6.80
N SER A 44 -2.37 14.01 -6.36
CA SER A 44 -1.56 13.45 -5.27
C SER A 44 -2.32 13.43 -3.94
N LEU A 45 -2.96 14.53 -3.58
CA LEU A 45 -3.80 14.60 -2.40
C LEU A 45 -4.95 13.58 -2.45
N TRP A 46 -5.64 13.53 -3.60
CA TRP A 46 -6.72 12.55 -3.81
C TRP A 46 -6.21 11.11 -3.70
N ALA A 47 -5.07 10.79 -4.30
CA ALA A 47 -4.47 9.47 -4.26
C ALA A 47 -4.09 9.07 -2.82
N SER A 48 -3.48 10.00 -2.05
CA SER A 48 -3.09 9.78 -0.66
C SER A 48 -4.29 9.56 0.26
N VAL A 49 -5.34 10.37 0.12
CA VAL A 49 -6.61 10.18 0.85
C VAL A 49 -7.29 8.88 0.42
N GLY A 50 -7.27 8.56 -0.87
CA GLY A 50 -7.81 7.32 -1.42
C GLY A 50 -7.11 6.09 -0.85
N LEU A 51 -5.78 6.12 -0.75
CA LEU A 51 -4.97 5.07 -0.15
C LEU A 51 -5.32 4.87 1.33
N PHE A 52 -5.50 5.96 2.08
CA PHE A 52 -5.91 5.90 3.48
C PHE A 52 -7.33 5.31 3.65
N VAL A 53 -8.29 5.71 2.82
CA VAL A 53 -9.65 5.16 2.84
C VAL A 53 -9.64 3.67 2.46
N LEU A 54 -8.82 3.28 1.47
CA LEU A 54 -8.63 1.88 1.10
C LEU A 54 -8.07 1.06 2.27
N ALA A 55 -7.12 1.60 3.04
CA ALA A 55 -6.63 0.95 4.25
C ALA A 55 -7.74 0.73 5.28
N LEU A 56 -8.64 1.69 5.49
CA LEU A 56 -9.80 1.52 6.36
C LEU A 56 -10.77 0.44 5.84
N CYS A 57 -10.93 0.31 4.51
CA CYS A 57 -11.70 -0.77 3.90
C CYS A 57 -11.04 -2.13 4.17
N VAL A 58 -9.72 -2.23 4.04
CA VAL A 58 -8.95 -3.44 4.36
C VAL A 58 -9.17 -3.85 5.81
N LEU A 59 -9.04 -2.92 6.77
CA LEU A 59 -9.30 -3.20 8.19
C LEU A 59 -10.69 -3.75 8.44
N ARG A 60 -11.69 -3.15 7.82
CA ARG A 60 -13.08 -3.58 7.97
C ARG A 60 -13.30 -4.98 7.41
N VAL A 61 -12.81 -5.26 6.20
CA VAL A 61 -12.94 -6.57 5.55
C VAL A 61 -12.16 -7.65 6.32
N ALA A 62 -11.00 -7.29 6.89
CA ALA A 62 -10.19 -8.17 7.74
C ALA A 62 -10.77 -8.35 9.16
N GLY A 63 -11.82 -7.61 9.56
CA GLY A 63 -12.35 -7.65 10.92
C GLY A 63 -11.38 -7.13 12.00
N ALA A 64 -10.52 -6.16 11.61
CA ALA A 64 -9.50 -5.54 12.47
C ALA A 64 -9.82 -4.06 12.75
N GLU A 65 -11.10 -3.73 12.97
CA GLU A 65 -11.53 -2.34 13.18
C GLU A 65 -10.89 -1.71 14.43
N LEU A 66 -10.39 -0.48 14.25
CA LEU A 66 -9.75 0.29 15.31
C LEU A 66 -10.78 1.07 16.11
N GLY A 67 -10.88 0.79 17.41
CA GLY A 67 -11.64 1.61 18.35
C GLY A 67 -10.96 2.98 18.61
N PHE A 68 -11.66 3.86 19.34
CA PHE A 68 -11.18 5.21 19.64
C PHE A 68 -9.76 5.24 20.22
N PHE A 69 -9.48 4.40 21.22
CA PHE A 69 -8.17 4.30 21.83
C PHE A 69 -7.06 4.00 20.80
N HIS A 70 -7.27 3.02 19.91
CA HIS A 70 -6.29 2.66 18.88
C HIS A 70 -6.05 3.81 17.92
N LYS A 71 -7.12 4.50 17.49
CA LYS A 71 -7.02 5.69 16.61
C LYS A 71 -6.24 6.83 17.26
N ALA A 72 -6.49 7.08 18.56
CA ALA A 72 -5.79 8.12 19.32
C ALA A 72 -4.28 7.82 19.41
N VAL A 73 -3.90 6.55 19.65
CA VAL A 73 -2.49 6.13 19.69
C VAL A 73 -1.84 6.29 18.31
N VAL A 74 -2.50 5.83 17.23
CA VAL A 74 -2.00 5.97 15.86
C VAL A 74 -1.80 7.43 15.50
N PHE A 75 -2.79 8.28 15.78
CA PHE A 75 -2.69 9.73 15.53
C PHE A 75 -1.56 10.37 16.36
N GLY A 76 -1.43 9.99 17.63
CA GLY A 76 -0.35 10.48 18.50
C GLY A 76 1.04 10.11 17.97
N ILE A 77 1.24 8.86 17.54
CA ILE A 77 2.50 8.41 16.93
C ILE A 77 2.78 9.20 15.64
N TRP A 78 1.79 9.36 14.77
CA TRP A 78 1.94 10.14 13.55
C TRP A 78 2.31 11.61 13.84
N ALA A 79 1.58 12.26 14.76
CA ALA A 79 1.86 13.65 15.11
C ALA A 79 3.26 13.84 15.69
N VAL A 80 3.69 12.93 16.58
CA VAL A 80 5.07 12.94 17.12
C VAL A 80 6.08 12.69 16.01
N ALA A 81 5.81 11.76 15.08
CA ALA A 81 6.69 11.48 13.96
C ALA A 81 6.83 12.72 13.05
N VAL A 82 5.74 13.39 12.69
CA VAL A 82 5.77 14.61 11.86
C VAL A 82 6.64 15.69 12.51
N VAL A 83 6.45 15.95 13.81
CA VAL A 83 7.24 16.95 14.54
C VAL A 83 8.72 16.52 14.63
N TYR A 84 8.97 15.25 14.93
CA TYR A 84 10.33 14.71 15.03
C TYR A 84 11.08 14.80 13.69
N PHE A 85 10.44 14.40 12.60
CA PHE A 85 11.06 14.43 11.28
C PHE A 85 11.27 15.87 10.79
N TYR A 86 10.29 16.75 10.99
CA TYR A 86 10.44 18.17 10.68
C TYR A 86 11.65 18.77 11.41
N TRP A 87 11.77 18.53 12.73
CA TRP A 87 12.90 19.01 13.52
C TRP A 87 14.22 18.38 13.09
N THR A 88 14.23 17.07 12.81
CA THR A 88 15.46 16.35 12.41
C THR A 88 15.95 16.83 11.05
N LEU A 89 15.06 17.00 10.08
CA LEU A 89 15.39 17.45 8.72
C LEU A 89 15.83 18.92 8.72
N SER A 90 15.16 19.80 9.48
CA SER A 90 15.51 21.22 9.56
C SER A 90 16.82 21.50 10.30
N SER A 91 17.29 20.56 11.15
CA SER A 91 18.50 20.71 11.97
C SER A 91 19.74 20.02 11.39
N ARG A 92 19.61 19.28 10.29
CA ARG A 92 20.68 18.50 9.69
C ARG A 92 20.65 18.63 8.16
N SER A 93 21.86 18.66 7.57
CA SER A 93 22.00 18.52 6.12
C SER A 93 22.25 17.06 5.78
N PHE A 94 21.33 16.45 5.04
CA PHE A 94 21.50 15.10 4.52
C PHE A 94 22.01 15.14 3.08
N VAL A 95 22.94 14.26 2.77
CA VAL A 95 23.37 14.03 1.39
C VAL A 95 22.56 12.85 0.85
N TYR A 96 21.68 13.13 -0.10
CA TYR A 96 20.91 12.11 -0.78
C TYR A 96 21.77 11.47 -1.87
N VAL A 97 21.98 10.16 -1.76
CA VAL A 97 22.80 9.40 -2.69
C VAL A 97 22.05 8.17 -3.19
N TRP A 98 22.40 7.68 -4.38
CA TRP A 98 21.88 6.47 -4.98
C TRP A 98 20.36 6.48 -5.15
N ASP A 99 19.66 5.49 -4.60
CA ASP A 99 18.21 5.34 -4.73
C ASP A 99 17.44 6.56 -4.24
N TYR A 100 17.91 7.22 -3.19
CA TYR A 100 17.24 8.39 -2.59
C TYR A 100 17.26 9.59 -3.53
N ALA A 101 18.44 9.88 -4.11
CA ALA A 101 18.58 10.94 -5.10
C ALA A 101 17.74 10.61 -6.36
N ASN A 102 17.71 9.34 -6.76
CA ASN A 102 16.94 8.89 -7.92
C ASN A 102 15.44 9.14 -7.74
N TYR A 103 14.86 8.85 -6.57
CA TYR A 103 13.42 9.10 -6.33
C TYR A 103 13.08 10.59 -6.23
N LEU A 104 13.99 11.42 -5.72
CA LEU A 104 13.82 12.87 -5.75
C LEU A 104 13.85 13.39 -7.20
N LEU A 105 14.79 12.92 -8.03
CA LEU A 105 14.85 13.29 -9.46
C LEU A 105 13.57 12.84 -10.18
N LYS A 106 13.06 11.64 -9.91
CA LYS A 106 11.79 11.18 -10.46
C LYS A 106 10.60 12.05 -10.06
N GLN A 107 10.64 12.65 -8.87
CA GLN A 107 9.60 13.63 -8.46
C GLN A 107 9.65 14.87 -9.32
N TYR A 108 10.84 15.43 -9.57
CA TYR A 108 11.00 16.58 -10.47
C TYR A 108 10.60 16.27 -11.92
N ASP A 109 10.96 15.08 -12.40
CA ASP A 109 10.56 14.64 -13.74
C ASP A 109 9.04 14.47 -13.85
N ALA A 110 8.39 13.97 -12.79
CA ALA A 110 6.93 13.87 -12.73
C ALA A 110 6.28 15.27 -12.78
N GLU A 111 6.77 16.23 -11.99
CA GLU A 111 6.30 17.63 -12.04
C GLU A 111 6.46 18.22 -13.45
N ALA A 112 7.62 18.03 -14.08
CA ALA A 112 7.87 18.49 -15.43
C ALA A 112 6.94 17.83 -16.47
N ALA A 113 6.65 16.55 -16.33
CA ALA A 113 5.72 15.84 -17.20
C ALA A 113 4.27 16.32 -17.02
N PHE A 114 3.82 16.52 -15.78
CA PHE A 114 2.49 17.06 -15.48
C PHE A 114 2.34 18.54 -15.90
N ALA A 115 3.42 19.33 -15.86
CA ALA A 115 3.43 20.68 -16.38
C ALA A 115 3.20 20.73 -17.90
N GLN A 116 3.57 19.70 -18.64
CA GLN A 116 3.26 19.59 -20.07
C GLN A 116 1.79 19.25 -20.30
N SER A 117 1.30 18.21 -19.66
CA SER A 117 -0.12 17.82 -19.64
C SER A 117 -0.40 16.74 -18.61
N ALA A 118 -1.65 16.61 -18.17
CA ALA A 118 -2.12 15.52 -17.33
C ALA A 118 -1.82 14.13 -17.96
N GLY A 119 -1.98 14.00 -19.29
CA GLY A 119 -1.69 12.78 -20.02
C GLY A 119 -0.21 12.42 -20.01
N ALA A 120 0.70 13.38 -20.20
CA ALA A 120 2.14 13.18 -20.13
C ALA A 120 2.59 12.75 -18.74
N GLY A 121 2.06 13.39 -17.68
CA GLY A 121 2.35 13.03 -16.30
C GLY A 121 1.88 11.62 -15.95
N LEU A 122 0.65 11.25 -16.31
CA LEU A 122 0.14 9.88 -16.11
C LEU A 122 0.95 8.85 -16.91
N ALA A 123 1.32 9.16 -18.16
CA ALA A 123 2.18 8.29 -18.97
C ALA A 123 3.57 8.12 -18.33
N TYR A 124 4.14 9.18 -17.74
CA TYR A 124 5.41 9.10 -17.02
C TYR A 124 5.31 8.16 -15.79
N ILE A 125 4.25 8.30 -14.98
CA ILE A 125 4.05 7.44 -13.80
C ILE A 125 3.85 5.98 -14.21
N PHE A 126 2.89 5.72 -15.09
CA PHE A 126 2.50 4.37 -15.47
C PHE A 126 3.40 3.71 -16.51
N GLY A 127 4.16 4.48 -17.29
CA GLY A 127 5.14 3.97 -18.23
C GLY A 127 6.34 3.28 -17.57
N SER A 128 6.62 3.59 -16.30
CA SER A 128 7.71 2.99 -15.52
C SER A 128 7.35 1.66 -14.84
N MET A 129 6.18 1.10 -15.10
CA MET A 129 5.72 -0.12 -14.42
C MET A 129 6.64 -1.35 -14.64
N ALA A 130 7.37 -1.37 -15.75
CA ALA A 130 8.32 -2.44 -16.07
C ALA A 130 9.74 -2.18 -15.53
N ASP A 131 10.00 -1.00 -14.97
CA ASP A 131 11.31 -0.61 -14.45
C ASP A 131 11.55 -1.16 -13.04
N ASP A 132 12.82 -1.37 -12.67
CA ASP A 132 13.17 -1.76 -11.31
C ASP A 132 12.84 -0.67 -10.28
N TYR A 133 12.90 0.58 -10.72
CA TYR A 133 12.54 1.78 -9.98
C TYR A 133 11.30 2.43 -10.60
N THR A 134 10.14 2.07 -10.11
CA THR A 134 8.89 2.62 -10.62
C THR A 134 8.69 4.08 -10.18
N ASN A 135 7.94 4.85 -10.98
CA ASN A 135 7.59 6.22 -10.64
C ASN A 135 6.30 6.30 -9.80
N PHE A 136 5.74 5.16 -9.39
CA PHE A 136 4.41 5.09 -8.76
C PHE A 136 4.32 5.86 -7.44
N ILE A 137 5.40 5.90 -6.65
CA ILE A 137 5.43 6.62 -5.37
C ILE A 137 5.26 8.13 -5.55
N THR A 138 5.72 8.72 -6.68
CA THR A 138 5.62 10.16 -6.92
C THR A 138 4.17 10.65 -6.94
N LEU A 139 3.23 9.76 -7.29
CA LEU A 139 1.80 10.05 -7.24
C LEU A 139 1.32 10.43 -5.83
N PHE A 140 1.99 9.99 -4.78
CA PHE A 140 1.56 10.16 -3.39
C PHE A 140 2.37 11.21 -2.63
N THR A 141 3.45 11.72 -3.21
CA THR A 141 4.40 12.61 -2.53
C THR A 141 4.37 14.05 -2.99
N GLU A 142 3.71 14.35 -4.11
CA GLU A 142 3.60 15.72 -4.62
C GLU A 142 2.93 16.68 -3.64
N PHE A 143 1.87 16.25 -2.99
CA PHE A 143 1.29 17.02 -1.88
C PHE A 143 1.80 16.48 -0.55
N PRO A 144 2.47 17.25 0.33
CA PRO A 144 2.65 18.70 0.33
C PRO A 144 3.96 19.21 -0.31
N PHE A 145 4.73 18.37 -1.02
CA PHE A 145 6.02 18.73 -1.61
C PHE A 145 5.93 20.03 -2.46
N CYS A 146 4.87 20.17 -3.27
CA CYS A 146 4.58 21.36 -4.07
C CYS A 146 4.41 22.67 -3.27
N LEU A 147 4.25 22.60 -1.95
CA LEU A 147 4.09 23.77 -1.06
C LEU A 147 5.40 24.15 -0.35
N THR A 148 6.48 23.46 -0.64
CA THR A 148 7.77 23.61 0.05
C THR A 148 8.85 24.14 -0.89
N SER A 149 10.10 24.13 -0.42
CA SER A 149 11.27 24.61 -1.17
C SER A 149 11.79 23.60 -2.20
N HIS A 150 11.11 22.47 -2.39
CA HIS A 150 11.49 21.39 -3.33
C HIS A 150 12.88 20.80 -3.05
N THR A 151 13.27 20.71 -1.79
CA THR A 151 14.52 20.04 -1.38
C THR A 151 14.34 18.54 -1.15
N GLY A 152 15.44 17.80 -1.02
CA GLY A 152 15.38 16.40 -0.63
C GLY A 152 14.76 16.20 0.76
N ASP A 153 14.96 17.13 1.68
CA ASP A 153 14.35 17.11 3.02
C ASP A 153 12.83 17.27 2.93
N ASP A 154 12.37 18.17 2.05
CA ASP A 154 10.93 18.35 1.78
C ASP A 154 10.29 17.10 1.18
N TYR A 155 11.01 16.40 0.31
CA TYR A 155 10.56 15.14 -0.26
C TYR A 155 10.41 14.06 0.81
N SER A 156 11.40 13.93 1.70
CA SER A 156 11.33 13.02 2.86
C SER A 156 10.16 13.36 3.78
N PHE A 157 9.96 14.64 4.06
CA PHE A 157 8.84 15.13 4.85
C PHE A 157 7.48 14.79 4.21
N SER A 158 7.37 14.95 2.90
CA SER A 158 6.14 14.64 2.15
C SER A 158 5.78 13.16 2.25
N GLN A 159 6.76 12.26 2.20
CA GLN A 159 6.53 10.83 2.45
C GLN A 159 6.01 10.58 3.87
N VAL A 160 6.63 11.16 4.89
CA VAL A 160 6.19 11.01 6.29
C VAL A 160 4.77 11.55 6.48
N PHE A 161 4.46 12.65 5.85
CA PHE A 161 3.14 13.28 5.98
C PHE A 161 2.04 12.45 5.30
N CYS A 162 2.25 12.00 4.06
CA CYS A 162 1.21 11.36 3.25
C CYS A 162 1.14 9.83 3.41
N ILE A 163 2.29 9.17 3.54
CA ILE A 163 2.37 7.69 3.49
C ILE A 163 2.28 7.08 4.89
N LEU A 164 2.95 7.67 5.88
CA LEU A 164 3.02 7.13 7.23
C LEU A 164 1.65 6.93 7.91
N PRO A 165 0.65 7.80 7.79
CA PRO A 165 -0.66 7.58 8.40
C PRO A 165 -1.29 6.26 7.96
N THR A 166 -1.23 5.95 6.66
CA THR A 166 -1.77 4.73 6.09
C THR A 166 -1.02 3.50 6.58
N LEU A 167 0.31 3.56 6.62
CA LEU A 167 1.16 2.50 7.15
C LEU A 167 0.84 2.22 8.61
N LEU A 168 0.75 3.25 9.45
CA LEU A 168 0.44 3.11 10.88
C LEU A 168 -0.94 2.52 11.13
N VAL A 169 -1.93 2.89 10.32
CA VAL A 169 -3.29 2.36 10.43
C VAL A 169 -3.32 0.87 10.11
N LEU A 170 -2.65 0.43 9.04
CA LEU A 170 -2.59 -1.00 8.68
C LEU A 170 -1.77 -1.81 9.69
N LEU A 171 -0.65 -1.27 10.16
CA LEU A 171 0.13 -1.87 11.23
C LEU A 171 -0.69 -2.03 12.51
N ALA A 172 -1.41 -0.98 12.92
CA ALA A 172 -2.30 -1.03 14.08
C ALA A 172 -3.37 -2.12 13.92
N GLY A 173 -3.96 -2.22 12.73
CA GLY A 173 -4.90 -3.29 12.40
C GLY A 173 -4.26 -4.68 12.50
N LEU A 174 -3.02 -4.83 12.01
CA LEU A 174 -2.28 -6.10 12.10
C LEU A 174 -2.02 -6.49 13.56
N VAL A 175 -1.56 -5.56 14.40
CA VAL A 175 -1.36 -5.80 15.84
C VAL A 175 -2.67 -6.21 16.51
N VAL A 176 -3.79 -5.51 16.22
CA VAL A 176 -5.11 -5.86 16.74
C VAL A 176 -5.53 -7.25 16.29
N LYS A 177 -5.37 -7.56 15.00
CA LYS A 177 -5.76 -8.86 14.42
C LYS A 177 -4.96 -10.02 15.02
N VAL A 178 -3.65 -9.87 15.14
CA VAL A 178 -2.78 -10.89 15.77
C VAL A 178 -3.16 -11.07 17.24
N GLY A 179 -3.42 -9.98 17.98
CA GLY A 179 -3.90 -10.05 19.35
C GLY A 179 -5.25 -10.77 19.51
N GLN A 180 -6.14 -10.64 18.50
CA GLN A 180 -7.40 -11.38 18.45
C GLN A 180 -7.17 -12.88 18.21
N ILE A 181 -6.32 -13.24 17.25
CA ILE A 181 -6.00 -14.65 16.91
C ILE A 181 -5.31 -15.35 18.08
N LEU A 182 -4.38 -14.68 18.75
CA LEU A 182 -3.66 -15.18 19.92
C LEU A 182 -4.49 -15.14 21.21
N ASN A 183 -5.71 -14.61 21.14
CA ASN A 183 -6.62 -14.44 22.29
C ASN A 183 -5.97 -13.75 23.52
N VAL A 184 -5.23 -12.67 23.25
CA VAL A 184 -4.49 -11.92 24.27
C VAL A 184 -5.45 -11.26 25.27
N LYS A 185 -5.26 -11.53 26.59
CA LYS A 185 -6.13 -11.00 27.67
C LYS A 185 -6.03 -9.47 27.77
N ASN A 186 -4.83 -8.92 27.81
CA ASN A 186 -4.58 -7.49 27.99
C ASN A 186 -4.34 -6.78 26.65
N ARG A 187 -5.38 -6.71 25.81
CA ARG A 187 -5.30 -6.21 24.43
C ARG A 187 -4.71 -4.80 24.32
N ARG A 188 -5.00 -3.89 25.29
CA ARG A 188 -4.49 -2.51 25.27
C ARG A 188 -2.97 -2.46 25.47
N TYR A 189 -2.43 -3.19 26.46
CA TYR A 189 -0.99 -3.26 26.70
C TYR A 189 -0.26 -3.94 25.55
N TYR A 190 -0.81 -5.02 25.01
CA TYR A 190 -0.28 -5.71 23.84
C TYR A 190 -0.21 -4.76 22.63
N PHE A 191 -1.28 -3.99 22.41
CA PHE A 191 -1.33 -3.02 21.33
C PHE A 191 -0.27 -1.91 21.51
N LEU A 192 -0.19 -1.30 22.68
CA LEU A 192 0.84 -0.28 23.00
C LEU A 192 2.24 -0.83 22.80
N PHE A 193 2.51 -2.03 23.32
CA PHE A 193 3.81 -2.69 23.15
C PHE A 193 4.15 -2.90 21.67
N GLY A 194 3.23 -3.46 20.88
CA GLY A 194 3.43 -3.70 19.45
C GLY A 194 3.68 -2.41 18.66
N MET A 195 2.89 -1.36 18.93
CA MET A 195 3.06 -0.06 18.27
C MET A 195 4.37 0.64 18.69
N THR A 196 4.73 0.58 19.97
CA THR A 196 5.98 1.17 20.48
C THR A 196 7.20 0.45 19.91
N LEU A 197 7.19 -0.88 19.89
CA LEU A 197 8.28 -1.68 19.33
C LEU A 197 8.53 -1.32 17.87
N THR A 198 7.44 -1.18 17.09
CA THR A 198 7.56 -0.83 15.68
C THR A 198 8.02 0.60 15.48
N ALA A 199 7.47 1.57 16.23
CA ALA A 199 7.89 2.97 16.18
C ALA A 199 9.35 3.15 16.60
N ALA A 200 9.83 2.32 17.54
CA ALA A 200 11.22 2.34 18.00
C ALA A 200 12.20 1.67 17.03
N TYR A 201 11.70 0.93 16.02
CA TYR A 201 12.56 0.17 15.11
C TYR A 201 13.43 1.11 14.25
N PRO A 202 14.78 1.04 14.39
CA PRO A 202 15.68 2.03 13.79
C PRO A 202 15.59 2.07 12.25
N PHE A 203 15.36 0.92 11.61
CA PHE A 203 15.27 0.82 10.16
C PHE A 203 14.11 1.65 9.60
N LEU A 204 12.92 1.62 10.22
CA LEU A 204 11.79 2.42 9.77
C LEU A 204 12.09 3.92 9.86
N ARG A 205 12.77 4.36 10.92
CA ARG A 205 13.18 5.76 11.08
C ARG A 205 14.21 6.17 10.03
N MET A 206 15.24 5.33 9.81
CA MET A 206 16.24 5.59 8.77
C MET A 206 15.62 5.63 7.38
N SER A 207 14.78 4.68 7.05
CA SER A 207 14.10 4.64 5.75
C SER A 207 13.24 5.89 5.49
N ALA A 208 12.58 6.40 6.53
CA ALA A 208 11.79 7.62 6.43
C ALA A 208 12.66 8.88 6.24
N VAL A 209 13.75 9.01 7.03
CA VAL A 209 14.70 10.14 6.91
C VAL A 209 15.36 10.17 5.53
N LEU A 210 15.69 8.99 5.00
CA LEU A 210 16.37 8.85 3.71
C LEU A 210 15.40 8.75 2.52
N ALA A 211 14.11 8.98 2.74
CA ALA A 211 13.08 8.92 1.70
C ALA A 211 13.06 7.61 0.88
N GLN A 212 13.33 6.47 1.55
CA GLN A 212 13.29 5.16 0.91
C GLN A 212 11.87 4.76 0.53
N PRO A 213 11.62 4.29 -0.69
CA PRO A 213 10.29 3.86 -1.12
C PRO A 213 9.85 2.53 -0.49
N ASP A 214 10.75 1.82 0.18
CA ASP A 214 10.48 0.48 0.73
C ASP A 214 9.33 0.48 1.75
N TRP A 215 9.23 1.51 2.57
CA TRP A 215 8.13 1.60 3.54
C TRP A 215 6.77 1.87 2.88
N PHE A 216 6.75 2.45 1.67
CA PHE A 216 5.54 2.54 0.87
C PHE A 216 5.04 1.14 0.45
N GLY A 217 5.94 0.26 0.05
CA GLY A 217 5.60 -1.15 -0.23
C GLY A 217 5.07 -1.91 1.00
N LEU A 218 5.52 -1.57 2.22
CA LEU A 218 5.01 -2.18 3.45
C LEU A 218 3.51 -1.95 3.67
N ILE A 219 2.93 -0.86 3.16
CA ILE A 219 1.48 -0.62 3.19
C ILE A 219 0.74 -1.81 2.57
N PHE A 220 1.15 -2.20 1.38
CA PHE A 220 0.51 -3.28 0.65
C PHE A 220 0.85 -4.66 1.23
N ALA A 221 2.07 -4.84 1.75
CA ALA A 221 2.45 -6.05 2.49
C ALA A 221 1.54 -6.25 3.71
N PHE A 222 1.33 -5.21 4.52
CA PHE A 222 0.43 -5.30 5.68
C PHE A 222 -1.03 -5.50 5.28
N ALA A 223 -1.47 -4.92 4.16
CA ALA A 223 -2.80 -5.17 3.62
C ALA A 223 -2.98 -6.64 3.22
N ILE A 224 -2.01 -7.23 2.50
CA ILE A 224 -2.01 -8.66 2.14
C ILE A 224 -2.05 -9.53 3.39
N LEU A 225 -1.18 -9.27 4.37
CA LEU A 225 -1.15 -10.02 5.63
C LEU A 225 -2.50 -9.95 6.35
N LEU A 226 -3.07 -8.75 6.54
CA LEU A 226 -4.37 -8.56 7.18
C LEU A 226 -5.50 -9.34 6.50
N LEU A 227 -5.52 -9.31 5.17
CA LEU A 227 -6.56 -9.95 4.38
C LEU A 227 -6.40 -11.48 4.33
N THR A 228 -5.23 -12.02 4.60
CA THR A 228 -4.96 -13.46 4.48
C THR A 228 -4.87 -14.19 5.81
N LEU A 229 -4.55 -13.51 6.93
CA LEU A 229 -4.26 -14.14 8.24
C LEU A 229 -5.33 -15.13 8.73
N ASP A 230 -6.62 -14.87 8.48
CA ASP A 230 -7.73 -15.73 8.88
C ASP A 230 -8.56 -16.26 7.70
N LEU A 231 -8.06 -16.07 6.48
CA LEU A 231 -8.72 -16.54 5.28
C LEU A 231 -8.57 -18.06 5.14
N ARG A 232 -9.70 -18.78 5.17
CA ARG A 232 -9.74 -20.24 5.17
C ARG A 232 -10.18 -20.86 3.85
N PHE A 233 -10.66 -20.07 2.91
CA PHE A 233 -11.23 -20.53 1.63
C PHE A 233 -12.45 -21.43 1.76
N ASP A 234 -13.10 -21.48 2.92
CA ASP A 234 -14.34 -22.23 3.13
C ASP A 234 -15.51 -21.71 2.26
N LYS A 235 -15.46 -20.41 1.95
CA LYS A 235 -16.41 -19.70 1.08
C LYS A 235 -15.68 -18.71 0.18
N LEU A 236 -16.32 -18.35 -0.92
CA LEU A 236 -15.84 -17.31 -1.81
C LEU A 236 -16.10 -15.94 -1.18
N GLU A 237 -15.04 -15.12 -1.03
CA GLU A 237 -15.11 -13.75 -0.50
C GLU A 237 -14.63 -12.75 -1.58
N PRO A 238 -15.48 -12.40 -2.58
CA PRO A 238 -15.02 -11.68 -3.76
C PRO A 238 -14.44 -10.30 -3.47
N VAL A 239 -14.99 -9.57 -2.50
CA VAL A 239 -14.45 -8.26 -2.09
C VAL A 239 -13.06 -8.42 -1.49
N ARG A 240 -12.87 -9.42 -0.64
CA ARG A 240 -11.58 -9.71 0.00
C ARG A 240 -10.54 -10.14 -1.04
N PHE A 241 -10.93 -10.99 -1.98
CA PHE A 241 -10.06 -11.42 -3.08
C PHE A 241 -9.68 -10.24 -3.99
N GLY A 242 -10.64 -9.37 -4.32
CA GLY A 242 -10.38 -8.15 -5.08
C GLY A 242 -9.39 -7.20 -4.39
N LEU A 243 -9.50 -7.04 -3.05
CA LEU A 243 -8.56 -6.23 -2.28
C LEU A 243 -7.16 -6.86 -2.22
N ILE A 244 -7.06 -8.19 -2.08
CA ILE A 244 -5.77 -8.90 -2.13
C ILE A 244 -5.13 -8.72 -3.51
N PHE A 245 -5.91 -8.87 -4.58
CA PHE A 245 -5.45 -8.66 -5.95
C PHE A 245 -4.90 -7.23 -6.16
N LEU A 246 -5.65 -6.20 -5.73
CA LEU A 246 -5.22 -4.80 -5.81
C LEU A 246 -3.95 -4.54 -4.99
N ALA A 247 -3.87 -5.07 -3.76
CA ALA A 247 -2.70 -4.92 -2.92
C ALA A 247 -1.46 -5.63 -3.52
N THR A 248 -1.66 -6.78 -4.17
CA THR A 248 -0.60 -7.53 -4.86
C THR A 248 -0.08 -6.76 -6.08
N ALA A 249 -0.97 -6.17 -6.89
CA ALA A 249 -0.57 -5.32 -8.00
C ALA A 249 0.19 -4.08 -7.50
N ALA A 250 -0.37 -3.41 -6.49
CA ALA A 250 0.21 -2.17 -5.96
C ALA A 250 1.57 -2.37 -5.28
N ILE A 251 1.82 -3.50 -4.60
CA ILE A 251 3.11 -3.76 -3.96
C ILE A 251 4.24 -3.95 -5.00
N ILE A 252 3.93 -4.58 -6.12
CA ILE A 252 4.87 -4.75 -7.23
C ILE A 252 5.15 -3.39 -7.89
N LEU A 253 4.10 -2.55 -8.05
CA LEU A 253 4.23 -1.19 -8.55
C LEU A 253 4.98 -0.26 -7.58
N ALA A 254 4.93 -0.53 -6.27
CA ALA A 254 5.68 0.25 -5.30
C ALA A 254 7.20 0.05 -5.47
N ARG A 255 7.63 -1.19 -5.62
CA ARG A 255 9.02 -1.55 -5.94
C ARG A 255 9.08 -3.01 -6.37
N ARG A 256 9.74 -3.29 -7.49
CA ARG A 256 9.82 -4.63 -8.08
C ARG A 256 10.40 -5.70 -7.13
N TRP A 257 11.29 -5.33 -6.23
CA TRP A 257 11.84 -6.23 -5.22
C TRP A 257 10.80 -6.89 -4.31
N PHE A 258 9.65 -6.26 -4.13
CA PHE A 258 8.55 -6.87 -3.38
C PHE A 258 7.93 -8.08 -4.08
N LEU A 259 8.23 -8.32 -5.36
CA LEU A 259 7.85 -9.55 -6.04
C LEU A 259 8.35 -10.79 -5.30
N TYR A 260 9.59 -10.75 -4.80
CA TYR A 260 10.15 -11.87 -4.02
C TYR A 260 9.36 -12.10 -2.72
N PHE A 261 8.96 -11.04 -2.03
CA PHE A 261 8.09 -11.15 -0.87
C PHE A 261 6.75 -11.79 -1.25
N VAL A 262 6.10 -11.33 -2.31
CA VAL A 262 4.79 -11.82 -2.76
C VAL A 262 4.86 -13.30 -3.13
N VAL A 263 5.85 -13.69 -3.93
CA VAL A 263 6.04 -15.09 -4.36
C VAL A 263 6.33 -15.99 -3.15
N GLY A 264 7.28 -15.61 -2.30
CA GLY A 264 7.63 -16.39 -1.11
C GLY A 264 6.46 -16.50 -0.14
N TYR A 265 5.74 -15.42 0.10
CA TYR A 265 4.59 -15.38 0.98
C TYR A 265 3.45 -16.27 0.47
N TYR A 266 3.04 -16.13 -0.80
CA TYR A 266 1.96 -16.94 -1.35
C TYR A 266 2.32 -18.42 -1.46
N PHE A 267 3.57 -18.73 -1.75
CA PHE A 267 4.05 -20.13 -1.73
C PHE A 267 3.92 -20.75 -0.33
N ALA A 268 4.44 -20.07 0.69
CA ALA A 268 4.33 -20.53 2.07
C ALA A 268 2.86 -20.63 2.52
N TYR A 269 2.04 -19.64 2.16
CA TYR A 269 0.62 -19.61 2.47
C TYR A 269 -0.15 -20.76 1.79
N ALA A 270 0.13 -21.04 0.52
CA ALA A 270 -0.47 -22.17 -0.21
C ALA A 270 -0.10 -23.52 0.44
N LEU A 271 1.15 -23.71 0.86
CA LEU A 271 1.56 -24.91 1.57
C LEU A 271 0.78 -25.12 2.88
N LEU A 272 0.58 -24.07 3.67
CA LEU A 272 -0.21 -24.14 4.91
C LEU A 272 -1.67 -24.49 4.65
N LEU A 273 -2.27 -23.94 3.59
CA LEU A 273 -3.65 -24.24 3.18
C LEU A 273 -3.79 -25.68 2.68
N ILE A 274 -2.86 -26.16 1.86
CA ILE A 274 -2.84 -27.56 1.38
C ILE A 274 -2.71 -28.51 2.57
N ALA A 275 -1.81 -28.24 3.52
CA ALA A 275 -1.68 -29.02 4.74
C ALA A 275 -2.99 -29.04 5.56
N GLY A 276 -3.70 -27.91 5.61
CA GLY A 276 -5.03 -27.80 6.22
C GLY A 276 -6.08 -28.68 5.50
N CYS A 277 -6.10 -28.68 4.17
CA CYS A 277 -6.99 -29.51 3.36
C CYS A 277 -6.72 -31.00 3.55
N VAL A 278 -5.44 -31.40 3.61
CA VAL A 278 -5.05 -32.80 3.89
C VAL A 278 -5.55 -33.26 5.26
N ARG A 279 -5.43 -32.40 6.30
CA ARG A 279 -5.95 -32.73 7.65
C ARG A 279 -7.47 -32.92 7.64
N LEU A 280 -8.23 -32.04 6.96
CA LEU A 280 -9.67 -32.16 6.82
C LEU A 280 -10.06 -33.45 6.09
N ALA A 281 -9.39 -33.78 4.99
CA ALA A 281 -9.65 -34.98 4.23
C ALA A 281 -9.38 -36.27 5.07
N LYS A 282 -8.30 -36.30 5.87
CA LYS A 282 -7.99 -37.39 6.81
C LYS A 282 -9.00 -37.45 7.95
N GLY A 283 -9.57 -36.33 8.40
CA GLY A 283 -10.64 -36.27 9.38
C GLY A 283 -12.03 -36.65 8.86
N GLY A 284 -12.15 -37.08 7.60
CA GLY A 284 -13.42 -37.47 6.98
C GLY A 284 -14.18 -36.33 6.29
N GLU A 285 -13.72 -35.10 6.42
CA GLU A 285 -14.37 -33.89 5.85
C GLU A 285 -13.94 -33.64 4.39
N LYS A 286 -14.02 -34.66 3.53
CA LYS A 286 -13.56 -34.58 2.13
C LYS A 286 -14.25 -33.50 1.30
N ALA A 287 -15.55 -33.28 1.51
CA ALA A 287 -16.32 -32.26 0.81
C ALA A 287 -15.82 -30.84 1.15
N ALA A 288 -15.54 -30.55 2.44
CA ALA A 288 -14.99 -29.27 2.89
C ALA A 288 -13.57 -29.05 2.34
N ALA A 289 -12.73 -30.08 2.33
CA ALA A 289 -11.39 -30.02 1.72
C ALA A 289 -11.47 -29.68 0.21
N LEU A 290 -12.40 -30.28 -0.52
CA LEU A 290 -12.60 -30.03 -1.96
C LEU A 290 -13.03 -28.59 -2.23
N VAL A 291 -13.95 -28.04 -1.42
CA VAL A 291 -14.38 -26.63 -1.53
C VAL A 291 -13.20 -25.68 -1.34
N ARG A 292 -12.37 -25.91 -0.32
CA ARG A 292 -11.16 -25.09 -0.08
C ARG A 292 -10.17 -25.17 -1.24
N ILE A 293 -9.90 -26.35 -1.76
CA ILE A 293 -9.01 -26.53 -2.92
C ILE A 293 -9.56 -25.78 -4.14
N LYS A 294 -10.86 -25.92 -4.44
CA LYS A 294 -11.50 -25.19 -5.54
C LYS A 294 -11.31 -23.68 -5.41
N ASN A 295 -11.59 -23.11 -4.24
CA ASN A 295 -11.48 -21.68 -4.00
C ASN A 295 -10.01 -21.21 -4.02
N LEU A 296 -9.07 -22.02 -3.55
CA LEU A 296 -7.63 -21.74 -3.64
C LEU A 296 -7.15 -21.72 -5.10
N VAL A 297 -7.61 -22.68 -5.92
CA VAL A 297 -7.28 -22.70 -7.36
C VAL A 297 -7.84 -21.46 -8.05
N LEU A 298 -9.10 -21.10 -7.77
CA LEU A 298 -9.69 -19.86 -8.33
C LEU A 298 -8.90 -18.62 -7.93
N PHE A 299 -8.46 -18.53 -6.67
CA PHE A 299 -7.62 -17.44 -6.20
C PHE A 299 -6.26 -17.42 -6.93
N GLY A 300 -5.61 -18.58 -7.09
CA GLY A 300 -4.35 -18.71 -7.83
C GLY A 300 -4.49 -18.30 -9.30
N LEU A 301 -5.57 -18.70 -9.98
CA LEU A 301 -5.83 -18.33 -11.37
C LEU A 301 -6.00 -16.82 -11.58
N VAL A 302 -6.43 -16.09 -10.55
CA VAL A 302 -6.57 -14.63 -10.62
C VAL A 302 -5.25 -13.93 -10.27
N THR A 303 -4.49 -14.44 -9.30
CA THR A 303 -3.28 -13.78 -8.79
C THR A 303 -2.00 -14.13 -9.55
N VAL A 304 -1.83 -15.37 -10.01
CA VAL A 304 -0.61 -15.83 -10.70
C VAL A 304 -0.32 -15.10 -12.00
N PRO A 305 -1.31 -14.80 -12.88
CA PRO A 305 -1.05 -14.06 -14.12
C PRO A 305 -0.44 -12.68 -13.90
N GLN A 306 -0.75 -12.00 -12.78
CA GLN A 306 -0.13 -10.72 -12.45
C GLN A 306 1.38 -10.88 -12.19
N LEU A 307 1.77 -11.97 -11.50
CA LEU A 307 3.17 -12.26 -11.20
C LEU A 307 3.94 -12.64 -12.46
N MET A 308 3.26 -13.26 -13.44
CA MET A 308 3.91 -13.70 -14.69
C MET A 308 4.04 -12.60 -15.75
N ASN A 309 3.14 -11.59 -15.76
CA ASN A 309 3.26 -10.46 -16.70
C ASN A 309 4.49 -9.59 -16.46
N ASP A 310 5.06 -9.62 -15.25
CA ASP A 310 6.31 -8.92 -14.94
C ASP A 310 7.57 -9.60 -15.47
N TYR A 311 7.47 -10.89 -15.88
CA TYR A 311 8.50 -11.57 -16.65
C TYR A 311 8.31 -11.26 -18.14
N SER A 312 8.55 -9.99 -18.52
CA SER A 312 8.56 -9.64 -19.94
C SER A 312 9.64 -10.48 -20.65
N PRO A 313 9.45 -10.88 -21.91
CA PRO A 313 10.48 -11.57 -22.70
C PRO A 313 11.84 -10.84 -22.68
N ALA A 314 11.82 -9.52 -22.53
CA ALA A 314 13.02 -8.69 -22.38
C ALA A 314 13.77 -8.92 -21.05
N ALA A 315 13.05 -9.10 -19.93
CA ALA A 315 13.66 -9.40 -18.64
C ALA A 315 14.27 -10.82 -18.62
N VAL A 316 13.57 -11.79 -19.21
CA VAL A 316 14.10 -13.16 -19.38
C VAL A 316 15.35 -13.16 -20.25
N ALA A 317 15.34 -12.43 -21.38
CA ALA A 317 16.48 -12.31 -22.27
C ALA A 317 17.68 -11.60 -21.61
N ALA A 318 17.45 -10.62 -20.75
CA ALA A 318 18.50 -9.95 -19.97
C ALA A 318 19.17 -10.92 -18.97
N VAL A 319 18.37 -11.70 -18.22
CA VAL A 319 18.88 -12.72 -17.29
C VAL A 319 19.63 -13.84 -18.04
N GLU A 320 19.12 -14.30 -19.18
CA GLU A 320 19.82 -15.27 -20.02
C GLU A 320 21.13 -14.73 -20.57
N LYS A 321 21.21 -13.44 -20.92
CA LYS A 321 22.43 -12.79 -21.38
C LYS A 321 23.47 -12.69 -20.27
N GLU A 322 23.06 -12.36 -19.04
CA GLU A 322 23.98 -12.33 -17.88
C GLU A 322 24.46 -13.73 -17.49
N LEU A 323 23.58 -14.74 -17.50
CA LEU A 323 23.96 -16.13 -17.24
C LEU A 323 24.93 -16.70 -18.28
N LYS A 324 24.83 -16.26 -19.53
CA LYS A 324 25.79 -16.66 -20.60
C LYS A 324 27.11 -15.91 -20.51
N ALA A 325 27.19 -14.82 -19.78
CA ALA A 325 28.41 -14.04 -19.55
C ALA A 325 29.20 -14.49 -18.30
N LEU A 326 28.62 -15.35 -17.47
CA LEU A 326 29.26 -16.07 -16.35
C LEU A 326 29.83 -17.40 -16.81
#